data_330dde5eee9a07b95c013b20bfb0f585
#
_entry.id   330dde5eee9a07b95c013b20bfb0f585
#
_cell.length_a   1.000
_cell.length_b   1.000
_cell.length_c   1.000
_cell.angle_alpha   90.00
_cell.angle_beta   90.00
_cell.angle_gamma   90.00
#
_symmetry.space_group_name_H-M   'P 1'
#
loop_
_entity.id
_entity.type
_entity.pdbx_description
1 polymer ?
#
loop_
_entity_poly.entity_id
_entity_poly.type
_entity_poly.pdbx_seq_one_letter_code
_entity_poly.pdbx_strand_id
1 'polypeptide(L)'
;MIYKNPVLFVIGNSLSVMIEKMSSHLGQNVQIVFVGTEEEELKQYTSGKKLIVNEGIRDFYIDESILYLNQTEFDNLEKAITYLISGTKNLFVLFSLSDPLSLAITPILAQSAGRSKCDPSFIGVNMNNYNPHEEKIANENINYFLKNRYRFYLIEKEENNFSLQANEEKSNSELLDEIINSLVKNLKQAESKN
;
A
#
# COMPACT_ATOMS: atom_id res chain seq x y z
N MET A 1 22.16 -14.77 9.01
CA MET A 1 21.22 -14.75 7.86
C MET A 1 21.23 -13.32 7.35
N ILE A 2 21.60 -13.07 6.09
CA ILE A 2 21.63 -11.72 5.51
C ILE A 2 20.22 -11.48 4.93
N TYR A 3 19.47 -10.56 5.51
CA TYR A 3 18.17 -10.17 4.97
C TYR A 3 18.37 -9.22 3.79
N LYS A 4 17.47 -9.30 2.81
CA LYS A 4 17.37 -8.31 1.74
C LYS A 4 16.82 -7.00 2.29
N ASN A 5 16.98 -5.94 1.52
CA ASN A 5 16.40 -4.62 1.83
C ASN A 5 14.88 -4.73 2.10
N PRO A 6 14.33 -3.89 2.96
CA PRO A 6 12.89 -3.74 3.11
C PRO A 6 12.19 -3.47 1.77
N VAL A 7 10.95 -3.91 1.65
CA VAL A 7 10.13 -3.69 0.44
C VAL A 7 8.98 -2.78 0.78
N LEU A 8 8.78 -1.74 -0.04
CA LEU A 8 7.65 -0.82 0.03
C LEU A 8 6.74 -1.03 -1.19
N PHE A 9 5.55 -1.58 -0.98
CA PHE A 9 4.49 -1.58 -1.98
C PHE A 9 3.72 -0.27 -1.91
N VAL A 10 3.45 0.32 -3.07
CA VAL A 10 2.69 1.56 -3.22
C VAL A 10 1.49 1.30 -4.12
N ILE A 11 0.29 1.42 -3.57
CA ILE A 11 -0.97 1.15 -4.26
C ILE A 11 -1.76 2.45 -4.39
N GLY A 12 -2.12 2.79 -5.61
CA GLY A 12 -2.85 4.03 -5.93
C GLY A 12 -1.96 5.07 -6.62
N ASN A 13 -2.50 5.67 -7.69
CA ASN A 13 -1.73 6.52 -8.58
C ASN A 13 -1.22 7.81 -7.89
N SER A 14 -2.06 8.48 -7.10
CA SER A 14 -1.65 9.71 -6.38
C SER A 14 -0.50 9.47 -5.40
N LEU A 15 -0.50 8.34 -4.71
CA LEU A 15 0.57 7.95 -3.80
C LEU A 15 1.83 7.54 -4.56
N SER A 16 1.68 6.87 -5.70
CA SER A 16 2.80 6.47 -6.56
C SER A 16 3.57 7.68 -7.08
N VAL A 17 2.86 8.74 -7.53
CA VAL A 17 3.50 10.01 -7.93
C VAL A 17 4.27 10.65 -6.79
N MET A 18 3.73 10.59 -5.57
CA MET A 18 4.38 11.13 -4.39
C MET A 18 5.65 10.36 -4.04
N ILE A 19 5.56 9.02 -4.01
CA ILE A 19 6.71 8.16 -3.70
C ILE A 19 7.79 8.26 -4.77
N GLU A 20 7.44 8.39 -6.05
CA GLU A 20 8.44 8.61 -7.11
C GLU A 20 9.27 9.88 -6.83
N LYS A 21 8.61 10.98 -6.43
CA LYS A 21 9.31 12.23 -6.05
C LYS A 21 10.20 12.08 -4.80
N MET A 22 9.83 11.17 -3.91
CA MET A 22 10.56 10.91 -2.66
C MET A 22 11.62 9.83 -2.80
N SER A 23 11.63 9.11 -3.90
CA SER A 23 12.48 7.91 -4.09
C SER A 23 13.97 8.17 -3.88
N SER A 24 14.44 9.38 -4.24
CA SER A 24 15.82 9.81 -3.99
C SER A 24 16.15 9.96 -2.50
N HIS A 25 15.15 10.22 -1.65
CA HIS A 25 15.32 10.38 -0.20
C HIS A 25 15.17 9.06 0.55
N LEU A 26 14.29 8.15 0.06
CA LEU A 26 14.14 6.81 0.63
C LEU A 26 15.39 5.94 0.42
N GLY A 27 16.26 6.39 -0.49
CA GLY A 27 17.60 5.85 -0.67
C GLY A 27 17.64 4.46 -1.29
N GLN A 28 18.87 3.96 -1.45
CA GLN A 28 19.14 2.62 -2.01
C GLN A 28 18.75 1.48 -1.05
N ASN A 29 18.25 1.81 0.13
CA ASN A 29 17.98 0.87 1.21
C ASN A 29 16.57 0.26 1.17
N VAL A 30 15.68 0.76 0.30
CA VAL A 30 14.30 0.28 0.18
C VAL A 30 14.01 -0.13 -1.26
N GLN A 31 13.49 -1.34 -1.46
CA GLN A 31 12.98 -1.75 -2.77
C GLN A 31 11.54 -1.26 -2.91
N ILE A 32 11.28 -0.34 -3.82
CA ILE A 32 9.94 0.17 -4.10
C ILE A 32 9.28 -0.72 -5.16
N VAL A 33 7.97 -1.00 -4.97
CA VAL A 33 7.11 -1.73 -5.92
C VAL A 33 5.83 -0.93 -6.12
N PHE A 34 5.66 -0.35 -7.30
CA PHE A 34 4.43 0.33 -7.69
C PHE A 34 3.41 -0.69 -8.20
N VAL A 35 2.19 -0.61 -7.69
CA VAL A 35 1.08 -1.51 -8.06
C VAL A 35 0.01 -0.72 -8.78
N GLY A 36 -0.39 -1.19 -9.94
CA GLY A 36 -1.44 -0.60 -10.77
C GLY A 36 -2.04 -1.58 -11.75
N THR A 37 -3.11 -1.18 -12.41
CA THR A 37 -3.81 -2.01 -13.41
C THR A 37 -3.33 -1.73 -14.82
N GLU A 38 -2.81 -0.54 -15.10
CA GLU A 38 -2.40 -0.12 -16.44
C GLU A 38 -0.87 0.01 -16.55
N GLU A 39 -0.31 -0.67 -17.54
CA GLU A 39 1.12 -0.61 -17.82
C GLU A 39 1.57 0.81 -18.14
N GLU A 40 0.79 1.55 -18.92
CA GLU A 40 1.12 2.92 -19.34
C GLU A 40 1.21 3.88 -18.14
N GLU A 41 0.32 3.75 -17.16
CA GLU A 41 0.39 4.53 -15.93
C GLU A 41 1.66 4.23 -15.14
N LEU A 42 2.05 2.97 -15.06
CA LEU A 42 3.24 2.57 -14.31
C LEU A 42 4.56 2.90 -15.01
N LYS A 43 4.57 3.09 -16.33
CA LYS A 43 5.79 3.45 -17.09
C LYS A 43 6.39 4.78 -16.69
N GLN A 44 5.59 5.70 -16.15
CA GLN A 44 6.07 7.01 -15.69
C GLN A 44 6.97 6.92 -14.45
N TYR A 45 6.87 5.85 -13.65
CA TYR A 45 7.68 5.67 -12.45
C TYR A 45 9.00 4.97 -12.79
N THR A 46 10.13 5.61 -12.48
CA THR A 46 11.47 5.14 -12.87
C THR A 46 12.23 4.50 -11.71
N SER A 47 11.84 4.82 -10.47
CA SER A 47 12.61 4.49 -9.26
C SER A 47 12.39 3.09 -8.70
N GLY A 48 11.38 2.33 -9.18
CA GLY A 48 10.99 1.07 -8.58
C GLY A 48 10.59 -0.03 -9.55
N LYS A 49 10.28 -1.19 -9.01
CA LYS A 49 9.64 -2.28 -9.75
C LYS A 49 8.17 -1.98 -9.97
N LYS A 50 7.57 -2.64 -10.93
CA LYS A 50 6.17 -2.50 -11.30
C LYS A 50 5.48 -3.84 -11.20
N LEU A 51 4.33 -3.86 -10.53
CA LEU A 51 3.44 -5.00 -10.45
C LEU A 51 2.12 -4.62 -11.13
N ILE A 52 1.93 -5.15 -12.33
CA ILE A 52 0.71 -4.95 -13.10
C ILE A 52 -0.28 -6.01 -12.65
N VAL A 53 -1.47 -5.57 -12.28
CA VAL A 53 -2.55 -6.41 -11.79
C VAL A 53 -3.71 -6.29 -12.74
N ASN A 54 -4.32 -7.39 -13.14
CA ASN A 54 -5.47 -7.36 -14.03
C ASN A 54 -6.63 -6.58 -13.38
N GLU A 55 -7.33 -5.76 -14.17
CA GLU A 55 -8.50 -4.99 -13.71
C GLU A 55 -9.59 -5.87 -13.07
N GLY A 56 -9.77 -7.09 -13.55
CA GLY A 56 -10.69 -8.06 -12.96
C GLY A 56 -10.46 -8.34 -11.48
N ILE A 57 -9.29 -8.02 -10.92
CA ILE A 57 -9.04 -8.12 -9.48
C ILE A 57 -9.75 -7.00 -8.71
N ARG A 58 -9.98 -5.83 -9.31
CA ARG A 58 -10.82 -4.77 -8.72
C ARG A 58 -12.25 -5.25 -8.51
N ASP A 59 -12.79 -5.95 -9.50
CA ASP A 59 -14.17 -6.41 -9.50
C ASP A 59 -14.40 -7.56 -8.53
N PHE A 60 -13.34 -8.29 -8.18
CA PHE A 60 -13.32 -9.41 -7.26
C PHE A 60 -13.89 -9.07 -5.86
N TYR A 61 -13.70 -7.84 -5.38
CA TYR A 61 -14.21 -7.41 -4.08
C TYR A 61 -15.56 -6.69 -4.13
N ILE A 62 -16.01 -6.35 -5.33
CA ILE A 62 -17.32 -5.70 -5.54
C ILE A 62 -18.42 -6.75 -5.71
N ASP A 63 -18.09 -7.94 -6.21
CA ASP A 63 -19.04 -9.03 -6.46
C ASP A 63 -18.43 -10.38 -6.07
N GLU A 64 -18.92 -10.97 -4.95
CA GLU A 64 -18.47 -12.28 -4.47
C GLU A 64 -18.63 -13.41 -5.51
N SER A 65 -19.47 -13.22 -6.54
CA SER A 65 -19.66 -14.19 -7.61
C SER A 65 -18.46 -14.30 -8.57
N ILE A 66 -17.61 -13.26 -8.62
CA ILE A 66 -16.40 -13.21 -9.48
C ILE A 66 -15.24 -14.02 -8.87
N LEU A 67 -15.31 -14.35 -7.59
CA LEU A 67 -14.33 -15.18 -6.85
C LEU A 67 -13.92 -16.48 -7.57
N TYR A 68 -14.78 -17.04 -8.39
CA TYR A 68 -14.55 -18.33 -9.07
C TYR A 68 -13.89 -18.22 -10.44
N LEU A 69 -13.80 -17.02 -11.04
CA LEU A 69 -13.39 -16.88 -12.44
C LEU A 69 -11.87 -16.68 -12.62
N ASN A 70 -11.13 -16.28 -11.58
CA ASN A 70 -9.72 -15.88 -11.71
C ASN A 70 -8.75 -16.52 -10.70
N GLN A 71 -9.00 -17.77 -10.26
CA GLN A 71 -8.11 -18.46 -9.33
C GLN A 71 -6.65 -18.51 -9.85
N THR A 72 -6.47 -18.74 -11.14
CA THR A 72 -5.13 -18.80 -11.76
C THR A 72 -4.41 -17.45 -11.71
N GLU A 73 -5.12 -16.35 -11.94
CA GLU A 73 -4.56 -15.00 -11.85
C GLU A 73 -4.22 -14.65 -10.41
N PHE A 74 -5.08 -14.99 -9.47
CA PHE A 74 -4.83 -14.85 -8.04
C PHE A 74 -3.57 -15.61 -7.62
N ASP A 75 -3.44 -16.88 -8.00
CA ASP A 75 -2.28 -17.72 -7.67
C ASP A 75 -0.99 -17.15 -8.29
N ASN A 76 -1.06 -16.61 -9.50
CA ASN A 76 0.08 -15.98 -10.17
C ASN A 76 0.49 -14.69 -9.46
N LEU A 77 -0.47 -13.86 -9.06
CA LEU A 77 -0.24 -12.64 -8.30
C LEU A 77 0.39 -12.94 -6.94
N GLU A 78 -0.14 -13.93 -6.22
CA GLU A 78 0.42 -14.36 -4.94
C GLU A 78 1.86 -14.87 -5.09
N LYS A 79 2.16 -15.65 -6.14
CA LYS A 79 3.53 -16.09 -6.46
C LYS A 79 4.45 -14.91 -6.77
N ALA A 80 3.99 -13.93 -7.55
CA ALA A 80 4.76 -12.74 -7.88
C ALA A 80 5.07 -11.91 -6.63
N ILE A 81 4.08 -11.68 -5.77
CA ILE A 81 4.26 -10.99 -4.49
C ILE A 81 5.24 -11.75 -3.60
N THR A 82 5.04 -13.07 -3.43
CA THR A 82 5.93 -13.92 -2.62
C THR A 82 7.37 -13.85 -3.11
N TYR A 83 7.59 -13.85 -4.42
CA TYR A 83 8.92 -13.68 -5.00
C TYR A 83 9.54 -12.31 -4.66
N LEU A 84 8.75 -11.23 -4.78
CA LEU A 84 9.21 -9.86 -4.50
C LEU A 84 9.62 -9.67 -3.03
N ILE A 85 8.89 -10.25 -2.08
CA ILE A 85 9.16 -10.12 -0.64
C ILE A 85 10.08 -11.21 -0.09
N SER A 86 10.45 -12.20 -0.90
CA SER A 86 11.29 -13.33 -0.46
C SER A 86 12.63 -12.86 0.07
N GLY A 87 12.92 -13.22 1.33
CA GLY A 87 14.17 -12.90 2.02
C GLY A 87 14.22 -11.49 2.63
N THR A 88 13.17 -10.66 2.49
CA THR A 88 13.07 -9.42 3.28
C THR A 88 12.49 -9.73 4.67
N LYS A 89 12.90 -8.93 5.66
CA LYS A 89 12.33 -9.00 7.01
C LYS A 89 11.10 -8.10 7.13
N ASN A 90 11.16 -6.90 6.57
CA ASN A 90 10.16 -5.86 6.73
C ASN A 90 9.46 -5.59 5.40
N LEU A 91 8.13 -5.60 5.43
CA LEU A 91 7.25 -5.21 4.34
C LEU A 91 6.47 -3.97 4.76
N PHE A 92 6.55 -2.92 3.95
CA PHE A 92 5.72 -1.74 4.10
C PHE A 92 4.72 -1.70 2.96
N VAL A 93 3.46 -1.42 3.27
CA VAL A 93 2.40 -1.32 2.27
C VAL A 93 1.71 0.02 2.44
N LEU A 94 1.94 0.92 1.50
CA LEU A 94 1.32 2.23 1.43
C LEU A 94 0.17 2.20 0.43
N PHE A 95 -1.01 2.63 0.83
CA PHE A 95 -2.19 2.57 -0.02
C PHE A 95 -3.20 3.68 0.27
N SER A 96 -3.96 4.06 -0.77
CA SER A 96 -5.13 4.91 -0.60
C SER A 96 -6.28 4.08 -0.04
N LEU A 97 -6.93 4.56 1.01
CA LEU A 97 -8.05 3.85 1.64
C LEU A 97 -9.24 3.68 0.72
N SER A 98 -9.50 4.65 -0.14
CA SER A 98 -10.66 4.66 -1.05
C SER A 98 -10.40 3.97 -2.40
N ASP A 99 -9.17 3.49 -2.64
CA ASP A 99 -8.85 2.81 -3.90
C ASP A 99 -9.33 1.34 -3.85
N PRO A 100 -10.23 0.91 -4.77
CA PRO A 100 -10.67 -0.48 -4.84
C PRO A 100 -9.52 -1.48 -5.00
N LEU A 101 -8.45 -1.08 -5.70
CA LEU A 101 -7.28 -1.93 -5.88
C LEU A 101 -6.59 -2.22 -4.54
N SER A 102 -6.58 -1.26 -3.60
CA SER A 102 -6.00 -1.47 -2.28
C SER A 102 -6.78 -2.53 -1.49
N LEU A 103 -8.12 -2.50 -1.56
CA LEU A 103 -8.98 -3.50 -0.90
C LEU A 103 -8.72 -4.91 -1.44
N ALA A 104 -8.41 -5.02 -2.73
CA ALA A 104 -8.10 -6.29 -3.37
C ALA A 104 -6.69 -6.83 -3.03
N ILE A 105 -5.68 -5.97 -3.05
CA ILE A 105 -4.27 -6.38 -2.97
C ILE A 105 -3.75 -6.51 -1.54
N THR A 106 -4.22 -5.68 -0.60
CA THR A 106 -3.69 -5.69 0.77
C THR A 106 -3.90 -7.03 1.50
N PRO A 107 -5.03 -7.76 1.35
CA PRO A 107 -5.18 -9.10 1.93
C PRO A 107 -4.18 -10.11 1.36
N ILE A 108 -3.89 -10.04 0.05
CA ILE A 108 -2.95 -10.93 -0.61
C ILE A 108 -1.52 -10.65 -0.10
N LEU A 109 -1.16 -9.37 0.05
CA LEU A 109 0.12 -8.96 0.65
C LEU A 109 0.25 -9.46 2.08
N ALA A 110 -0.80 -9.32 2.90
CA ALA A 110 -0.81 -9.80 4.28
C ALA A 110 -0.62 -11.32 4.37
N GLN A 111 -1.32 -12.10 3.53
CA GLN A 111 -1.20 -13.55 3.48
C GLN A 111 0.19 -13.99 3.00
N SER A 112 0.71 -13.37 1.92
CA SER A 112 2.04 -13.65 1.38
C SER A 112 3.15 -13.31 2.39
N ALA A 113 3.00 -12.22 3.15
CA ALA A 113 3.92 -11.86 4.22
C ALA A 113 3.97 -12.92 5.32
N GLY A 114 2.81 -13.41 5.76
CA GLY A 114 2.72 -14.49 6.76
C GLY A 114 3.44 -15.76 6.31
N ARG A 115 3.23 -16.18 5.05
CA ARG A 115 3.90 -17.35 4.45
C ARG A 115 5.41 -17.15 4.32
N SER A 116 5.85 -15.93 4.02
CA SER A 116 7.27 -15.59 3.84
C SER A 116 7.98 -15.25 5.14
N LYS A 117 7.29 -15.31 6.29
CA LYS A 117 7.80 -14.86 7.59
C LYS A 117 8.32 -13.43 7.57
N CYS A 118 7.69 -12.59 6.80
CA CYS A 118 7.96 -11.18 6.69
C CYS A 118 7.03 -10.41 7.64
N ASP A 119 7.51 -9.36 8.26
CA ASP A 119 6.73 -8.52 9.19
C ASP A 119 6.08 -7.35 8.42
N PRO A 120 4.75 -7.38 8.18
CA PRO A 120 4.08 -6.36 7.40
C PRO A 120 3.64 -5.18 8.27
N SER A 121 3.82 -3.96 7.76
CA SER A 121 3.25 -2.72 8.28
C SER A 121 2.41 -2.05 7.20
N PHE A 122 1.14 -1.83 7.46
CA PHE A 122 0.19 -1.25 6.52
C PHE A 122 -0.03 0.22 6.84
N ILE A 123 0.04 1.08 5.83
CA ILE A 123 -0.09 2.54 5.95
C ILE A 123 -1.22 2.98 5.03
N GLY A 124 -2.39 3.20 5.59
CA GLY A 124 -3.55 3.71 4.88
C GLY A 124 -3.57 5.23 4.89
N VAL A 125 -3.79 5.84 3.72
CA VAL A 125 -3.92 7.29 3.58
C VAL A 125 -5.36 7.66 3.29
N ASN A 126 -5.94 8.47 4.16
CA ASN A 126 -7.27 9.05 3.99
C ASN A 126 -7.13 10.47 3.42
N MET A 127 -7.54 10.66 2.17
CA MET A 127 -7.40 11.95 1.47
C MET A 127 -8.57 12.91 1.69
N ASN A 128 -9.63 12.49 2.40
CA ASN A 128 -10.90 13.22 2.60
C ASN A 128 -11.65 13.61 1.30
N ASN A 129 -12.91 13.99 1.43
CA ASN A 129 -13.83 14.31 0.34
C ASN A 129 -14.24 13.10 -0.51
N TYR A 130 -14.47 11.97 0.14
CA TYR A 130 -14.97 10.77 -0.50
C TYR A 130 -16.43 10.92 -0.92
N ASN A 131 -16.76 10.39 -2.09
CA ASN A 131 -18.14 10.08 -2.40
C ASN A 131 -18.60 8.86 -1.57
N PRO A 132 -19.92 8.56 -1.47
CA PRO A 132 -20.42 7.46 -0.63
C PRO A 132 -19.85 6.07 -0.97
N HIS A 133 -19.45 5.83 -2.22
CA HIS A 133 -18.82 4.58 -2.63
C HIS A 133 -17.38 4.47 -2.13
N GLU A 134 -16.60 5.54 -2.30
CA GLU A 134 -15.23 5.63 -1.80
C GLU A 134 -15.17 5.54 -0.27
N GLU A 135 -16.12 6.17 0.43
CA GLU A 135 -16.23 6.07 1.89
C GLU A 135 -16.50 4.63 2.34
N LYS A 136 -17.35 3.90 1.61
CA LYS A 136 -17.60 2.48 1.89
C LYS A 136 -16.30 1.67 1.75
N ILE A 137 -15.55 1.84 0.65
CA ILE A 137 -14.29 1.15 0.41
C ILE A 137 -13.28 1.48 1.52
N ALA A 138 -13.15 2.76 1.90
CA ALA A 138 -12.24 3.19 2.96
C ALA A 138 -12.57 2.51 4.30
N ASN A 139 -13.86 2.47 4.67
CA ASN A 139 -14.33 1.81 5.88
C ASN A 139 -14.09 0.29 5.86
N GLU A 140 -14.28 -0.37 4.72
CA GLU A 140 -13.99 -1.79 4.57
C GLU A 140 -12.48 -2.09 4.74
N ASN A 141 -11.61 -1.27 4.15
CA ASN A 141 -10.16 -1.37 4.36
C ASN A 141 -9.80 -1.25 5.85
N ILE A 142 -10.25 -0.20 6.52
CA ILE A 142 -9.96 0.03 7.94
C ILE A 142 -10.43 -1.16 8.78
N ASN A 143 -11.69 -1.59 8.58
CA ASN A 143 -12.26 -2.71 9.31
C ASN A 143 -11.50 -4.02 9.10
N TYR A 144 -10.99 -4.26 7.88
CA TYR A 144 -10.18 -5.42 7.58
C TYR A 144 -8.93 -5.48 8.47
N PHE A 145 -8.18 -4.37 8.57
CA PHE A 145 -6.94 -4.34 9.36
C PHE A 145 -7.19 -4.42 10.85
N LEU A 146 -8.20 -3.72 11.36
CA LEU A 146 -8.57 -3.77 12.79
C LEU A 146 -9.05 -5.17 13.20
N LYS A 147 -9.91 -5.80 12.38
CA LYS A 147 -10.43 -7.15 12.65
C LYS A 147 -9.35 -8.21 12.68
N ASN A 148 -8.37 -8.12 11.76
CA ASN A 148 -7.30 -9.10 11.65
C ASN A 148 -6.08 -8.76 12.51
N ARG A 149 -6.12 -7.66 13.27
CA ARG A 149 -5.05 -7.21 14.18
C ARG A 149 -3.70 -7.05 13.48
N TYR A 150 -3.70 -6.60 12.22
CA TYR A 150 -2.48 -6.23 11.54
C TYR A 150 -1.93 -4.92 12.09
N ARG A 151 -0.61 -4.74 12.04
CA ARG A 151 0.01 -3.45 12.32
C ARG A 151 -0.43 -2.46 11.25
N PHE A 152 -1.24 -1.48 11.67
CA PHE A 152 -1.89 -0.53 10.77
C PHE A 152 -1.70 0.90 11.26
N TYR A 153 -1.29 1.76 10.33
CA TYR A 153 -1.11 3.19 10.52
C TYR A 153 -2.08 3.91 9.60
N LEU A 154 -2.85 4.81 10.17
CA LEU A 154 -3.81 5.62 9.45
C LEU A 154 -3.30 7.06 9.39
N ILE A 155 -3.06 7.57 8.18
CA ILE A 155 -2.78 8.98 7.95
C ILE A 155 -4.09 9.63 7.52
N GLU A 156 -4.65 10.47 8.38
CA GLU A 156 -5.88 11.20 8.12
C GLU A 156 -5.59 12.67 7.90
N LYS A 157 -6.35 13.25 6.99
CA LYS A 157 -6.40 14.69 6.80
C LYS A 157 -7.42 15.29 7.78
N GLU A 158 -6.96 16.13 8.70
CA GLU A 158 -7.80 16.92 9.60
C GLU A 158 -7.74 18.39 9.18
N GLU A 159 -8.90 18.99 8.90
CA GLU A 159 -9.10 20.40 8.46
C GLU A 159 -7.93 21.04 7.67
N ASN A 160 -6.80 21.31 8.32
CA ASN A 160 -5.60 21.94 7.72
C ASN A 160 -4.31 21.16 8.00
N ASN A 161 -4.40 19.91 8.46
CA ASN A 161 -3.23 19.12 8.85
C ASN A 161 -3.45 17.63 8.59
N PHE A 162 -2.35 16.86 8.57
CA PHE A 162 -2.43 15.40 8.57
C PHE A 162 -2.08 14.87 9.95
N SER A 163 -2.93 14.00 10.49
CA SER A 163 -2.69 13.27 11.74
C SER A 163 -2.33 11.82 11.46
N LEU A 164 -1.60 11.20 12.38
CA LEU A 164 -1.24 9.80 12.35
C LEU A 164 -1.93 9.08 13.50
N GLN A 165 -2.73 8.05 13.17
CA GLN A 165 -3.27 7.12 14.12
C GLN A 165 -2.63 5.75 13.92
N ALA A 166 -2.35 5.03 15.00
CA ALA A 166 -1.81 3.68 14.94
C ALA A 166 -2.58 2.78 15.91
N ASN A 167 -2.78 1.52 15.54
CA ASN A 167 -3.42 0.53 16.41
C ASN A 167 -2.46 -0.17 17.37
N GLU A 168 -1.15 0.12 17.27
CA GLU A 168 -0.11 -0.35 18.17
C GLU A 168 0.77 0.82 18.62
N GLU A 169 1.40 0.70 19.81
CA GLU A 169 2.42 1.65 20.25
C GLU A 169 3.56 1.71 19.24
N LYS A 170 4.09 2.92 19.03
CA LYS A 170 5.08 3.31 18.01
C LYS A 170 6.00 2.18 17.58
N SER A 171 6.04 1.94 16.28
CA SER A 171 7.00 1.04 15.66
C SER A 171 8.44 1.41 16.05
N ASN A 172 9.23 0.42 16.47
CA ASN A 172 10.68 0.57 16.68
C ASN A 172 11.47 0.65 15.36
N SER A 173 10.82 0.95 14.24
CA SER A 173 11.45 1.03 12.93
C SER A 173 11.67 2.50 12.53
N GLU A 174 12.90 2.98 12.67
CA GLU A 174 13.32 4.32 12.21
C GLU A 174 12.93 4.56 10.75
N LEU A 175 13.02 3.52 9.91
CA LEU A 175 12.66 3.60 8.50
C LEU A 175 11.15 3.84 8.28
N LEU A 176 10.30 3.23 9.08
CA LEU A 176 8.85 3.45 8.99
C LEU A 176 8.51 4.88 9.41
N ASP A 177 9.12 5.36 10.48
CA ASP A 177 8.94 6.75 10.92
C ASP A 177 9.45 7.75 9.86
N GLU A 178 10.55 7.44 9.18
CA GLU A 178 11.08 8.24 8.07
C GLU A 178 10.08 8.27 6.89
N ILE A 179 9.55 7.12 6.48
CA ILE A 179 8.53 7.01 5.42
C ILE A 179 7.30 7.84 5.79
N ILE A 180 6.74 7.66 6.98
CA ILE A 180 5.54 8.35 7.44
C ILE A 180 5.77 9.86 7.52
N ASN A 181 6.86 10.30 8.15
CA ASN A 181 7.17 11.73 8.29
C ASN A 181 7.37 12.39 6.92
N SER A 182 8.06 11.70 6.00
CA SER A 182 8.27 12.20 4.65
C SER A 182 6.96 12.28 3.86
N LEU A 183 6.07 11.29 4.00
CA LEU A 183 4.73 11.30 3.41
C LEU A 183 3.89 12.47 3.93
N VAL A 184 3.78 12.62 5.23
CA VAL A 184 3.01 13.72 5.85
C VAL A 184 3.54 15.08 5.39
N LYS A 185 4.86 15.25 5.31
CA LYS A 185 5.47 16.49 4.81
C LYS A 185 5.10 16.77 3.36
N ASN A 186 5.14 15.76 2.49
CA ASN A 186 4.79 15.93 1.07
C ASN A 186 3.30 16.17 0.85
N LEU A 187 2.43 15.52 1.64
CA LEU A 187 0.98 15.76 1.62
C LEU A 187 0.67 17.22 1.98
N LYS A 188 1.27 17.76 3.04
CA LYS A 188 1.13 19.19 3.43
C LYS A 188 1.61 20.14 2.34
N GLN A 189 2.72 19.84 1.67
CA GLN A 189 3.26 20.68 0.59
C GLN A 189 2.39 20.64 -0.68
N ALA A 190 1.74 19.52 -0.98
CA ALA A 190 0.85 19.40 -2.13
C ALA A 190 -0.39 20.27 -1.95
N GLU A 191 -0.92 20.40 -0.73
CA GLU A 191 -2.09 21.24 -0.43
C GLU A 191 -1.79 22.74 -0.44
N SER A 192 -0.60 23.14 0.03
CA SER A 192 -0.23 24.57 0.05
C SER A 192 -0.05 25.19 -1.34
N LYS A 193 -0.11 24.37 -2.41
CA LYS A 193 0.02 24.80 -3.82
C LYS A 193 -1.30 24.84 -4.59
N ASN A 194 -2.39 24.41 -3.98
CA ASN A 194 -3.77 24.51 -4.51
C ASN A 194 -4.54 25.61 -3.80
#